data_feaaa5d16c02a0e5bf699eaf70e43776
#
_entry.id   feaaa5d16c02a0e5bf699eaf70e43776
#
_cell.length_a   1.000
_cell.length_b   1.000
_cell.length_c   1.000
_cell.angle_alpha   90.00
_cell.angle_beta   90.00
_cell.angle_gamma   90.00
#
_symmetry.space_group_name_H-M   'P 1'
#
loop_
_entity.id
_entity.type
_entity.pdbx_description
1 polymer ?
#
loop_
_entity_poly.entity_id
_entity_poly.type
_entity_poly.pdbx_seq_one_letter_code
_entity_poly.pdbx_strand_id
1 'polypeptide(L)'
;MKKTDQMTMRQTISLHLRAAKDVNRVAPGFLASTILYSAVSALSPYAAIWLSAQLINELASARRVEVLGRWVVLIVSVTAGVSLVKFLLERWKSVKEDLFYRQYNLLYADKFLSMDFSDSDSQETRDLYTQIQQSENWGGFGFRYINIYLSKIVESIVGILSAATLTVSLFTLKVPQSAGALTVLNNPLFLLVLLAVLAAVTFLGPVFANKANTQWSDLAEESRFGNRVFHHFSCSITENVENAADMRMYGQAAMADRYSRQNTFGVGSHFDKLLHTTMGLCAGVSEAMPAVLSGVVYGFVCLKALGGAFGIGSVTQYVSAVTKLAVNVSGLLEIGGHMRTNGGFMKTIYEFLDIPNAMYQGSLTTEKRTDGHYEVEFRDVSFRYPGSDLWALRHVNMKFQIGKRLAIVGENGSGKTTFIKLLCRLYDPQEGQILLNGIDIRKYRYDDYMRIFSVVFQDFQLICQPLGANVAGSLNYDRQRVQQALVDAGFGDRLATMEKGLDTMLYKDLTQDGVEVSGGEAQKIAIARALYKNAPFIILDEPTAALDPIAEAEIYAKFDDIAKGKTVLYISHRLSSCKFCDEIAVFANGSVIQQGTHQDLLADETGKYSQLWNAQAQYYVQAPSA
;
A
#
# COMPACT_ATOMS: atom_id res chain seq x y z
N MET A 1 0.77 17.28 24.28
CA MET A 1 0.41 17.09 22.87
C MET A 1 0.88 18.29 22.07
N LYS A 2 1.87 18.13 21.19
CA LYS A 2 2.24 19.17 20.22
C LYS A 2 1.09 19.26 19.21
N LYS A 3 0.51 20.47 19.03
CA LYS A 3 -0.39 20.73 17.90
C LYS A 3 0.33 20.26 16.65
N THR A 4 -0.21 19.26 15.98
CA THR A 4 0.25 18.81 14.67
C THR A 4 0.38 20.07 13.81
N ASP A 5 1.51 20.25 13.17
CA ASP A 5 1.78 21.41 12.29
C ASP A 5 0.77 21.34 11.14
N GLN A 6 -0.33 22.08 11.28
CA GLN A 6 -1.44 22.04 10.33
C GLN A 6 -0.92 22.52 8.98
N MET A 7 -0.93 21.63 8.00
CA MET A 7 -0.49 21.92 6.64
C MET A 7 -1.17 23.18 6.11
N THR A 8 -0.38 24.04 5.49
CA THR A 8 -0.91 25.22 4.80
C THR A 8 -1.70 24.79 3.56
N MET A 9 -2.70 25.58 3.16
CA MET A 9 -3.49 25.28 1.95
C MET A 9 -2.60 25.15 0.70
N ARG A 10 -1.51 25.91 0.61
CA ARG A 10 -0.55 25.82 -0.50
C ARG A 10 0.15 24.45 -0.54
N GLN A 11 0.58 23.93 0.60
CA GLN A 11 1.19 22.60 0.71
C GLN A 11 0.18 21.49 0.35
N THR A 12 -1.04 21.62 0.85
CA THR A 12 -2.14 20.70 0.53
C THR A 12 -2.38 20.63 -0.98
N ILE A 13 -2.54 21.78 -1.64
CA ILE A 13 -2.76 21.85 -3.09
C ILE A 13 -1.57 21.23 -3.85
N SER A 14 -0.34 21.53 -3.44
CA SER A 14 0.87 20.97 -4.08
C SER A 14 0.89 19.46 -4.03
N LEU A 15 0.57 18.85 -2.87
CA LEU A 15 0.49 17.39 -2.72
C LEU A 15 -0.62 16.78 -3.58
N HIS A 16 -1.80 17.41 -3.64
CA HIS A 16 -2.89 16.91 -4.46
C HIS A 16 -2.60 17.04 -5.97
N LEU A 17 -1.89 18.07 -6.40
CA LEU A 17 -1.44 18.19 -7.79
C LEU A 17 -0.40 17.13 -8.15
N ARG A 18 0.53 16.84 -7.23
CA ARG A 18 1.47 15.71 -7.38
C ARG A 18 0.72 14.40 -7.50
N ALA A 19 -0.22 14.15 -6.59
CA ALA A 19 -1.05 12.96 -6.59
C ALA A 19 -1.87 12.81 -7.88
N ALA A 20 -2.46 13.89 -8.39
CA ALA A 20 -3.17 13.88 -9.67
C ALA A 20 -2.25 13.49 -10.84
N LYS A 21 -0.99 13.96 -10.82
CA LYS A 21 0.02 13.59 -11.84
C LYS A 21 0.37 12.10 -11.76
N ASP A 22 0.60 11.57 -10.56
CA ASP A 22 0.92 10.16 -10.35
C ASP A 22 -0.25 9.25 -10.74
N VAL A 23 -1.47 9.62 -10.36
CA VAL A 23 -2.71 8.92 -10.77
C VAL A 23 -2.87 8.93 -12.30
N ASN A 24 -2.63 10.06 -12.97
CA ASN A 24 -2.74 10.11 -14.43
C ASN A 24 -1.64 9.30 -15.14
N ARG A 25 -0.47 9.12 -14.49
CA ARG A 25 0.60 8.24 -14.97
C ARG A 25 0.18 6.76 -14.91
N VAL A 26 -0.45 6.36 -13.82
CA VAL A 26 -0.89 4.96 -13.58
C VAL A 26 -2.16 4.63 -14.37
N ALA A 27 -3.11 5.57 -14.45
CA ALA A 27 -4.38 5.41 -15.16
C ALA A 27 -4.61 6.55 -16.16
N PRO A 28 -3.99 6.52 -17.34
CA PRO A 28 -4.11 7.57 -18.34
C PRO A 28 -5.56 7.81 -18.78
N GLY A 29 -5.98 9.09 -18.77
CA GLY A 29 -7.33 9.50 -19.13
C GLY A 29 -8.38 9.42 -18.01
N PHE A 30 -8.03 8.94 -16.80
CA PHE A 30 -8.93 8.92 -15.66
C PHE A 30 -9.37 10.32 -15.25
N LEU A 31 -8.45 11.27 -15.08
CA LEU A 31 -8.77 12.64 -14.70
C LEU A 31 -9.64 13.34 -15.77
N ALA A 32 -9.33 13.17 -17.05
CA ALA A 32 -10.09 13.75 -18.14
C ALA A 32 -11.53 13.23 -18.20
N SER A 33 -11.72 11.91 -18.07
CA SER A 33 -13.05 11.28 -18.06
C SER A 33 -13.89 11.77 -16.87
N THR A 34 -13.28 11.89 -15.69
CA THR A 34 -13.93 12.40 -14.48
C THR A 34 -14.35 13.86 -14.64
N ILE A 35 -13.48 14.73 -15.16
CA ILE A 35 -13.77 16.16 -15.39
C ILE A 35 -14.93 16.32 -16.39
N LEU A 36 -14.88 15.63 -17.53
CA LEU A 36 -15.92 15.76 -18.56
C LEU A 36 -17.27 15.23 -18.09
N TYR A 37 -17.27 14.05 -17.44
CA TYR A 37 -18.50 13.50 -16.86
C TYR A 37 -19.11 14.45 -15.81
N SER A 38 -18.30 14.93 -14.87
CA SER A 38 -18.75 15.82 -13.80
C SER A 38 -19.27 17.16 -14.33
N ALA A 39 -18.62 17.71 -15.36
CA ALA A 39 -19.07 18.97 -15.99
C ALA A 39 -20.44 18.82 -16.67
N VAL A 40 -20.64 17.77 -17.48
CA VAL A 40 -21.93 17.50 -18.13
C VAL A 40 -23.00 17.14 -17.10
N SER A 41 -22.66 16.34 -16.09
CA SER A 41 -23.56 15.98 -15.01
C SER A 41 -24.04 17.18 -14.21
N ALA A 42 -23.14 18.14 -13.95
CA ALA A 42 -23.47 19.38 -13.24
C ALA A 42 -24.35 20.32 -14.08
N LEU A 43 -24.12 20.41 -15.40
CA LEU A 43 -24.88 21.28 -16.31
C LEU A 43 -26.30 20.79 -16.56
N SER A 44 -26.50 19.48 -16.62
CA SER A 44 -27.76 18.81 -16.99
C SER A 44 -28.99 19.33 -16.22
N PRO A 45 -28.98 19.48 -14.88
CA PRO A 45 -30.17 19.94 -14.14
C PRO A 45 -30.57 21.38 -14.47
N TYR A 46 -29.64 22.25 -14.82
CA TYR A 46 -29.93 23.64 -15.12
C TYR A 46 -30.65 23.83 -16.46
N ALA A 47 -30.30 23.01 -17.45
CA ALA A 47 -31.05 22.97 -18.72
C ALA A 47 -32.50 22.54 -18.48
N ALA A 48 -32.72 21.50 -17.68
CA ALA A 48 -34.06 21.02 -17.32
C ALA A 48 -34.87 22.08 -16.54
N ILE A 49 -34.24 22.76 -15.57
CA ILE A 49 -34.85 23.84 -14.77
C ILE A 49 -35.33 24.96 -15.67
N TRP A 50 -34.48 25.44 -16.59
CA TRP A 50 -34.83 26.54 -17.50
C TRP A 50 -35.96 26.17 -18.46
N LEU A 51 -35.86 25.00 -19.11
CA LEU A 51 -36.87 24.52 -20.03
C LEU A 51 -38.23 24.30 -19.36
N SER A 52 -38.24 23.69 -18.17
CA SER A 52 -39.48 23.47 -17.41
C SER A 52 -40.14 24.80 -16.98
N ALA A 53 -39.36 25.81 -16.63
CA ALA A 53 -39.88 27.12 -16.28
C ALA A 53 -40.59 27.78 -17.45
N GLN A 54 -40.07 27.66 -18.69
CA GLN A 54 -40.73 28.19 -19.87
C GLN A 54 -42.04 27.49 -20.18
N LEU A 55 -42.07 26.15 -20.04
CA LEU A 55 -43.29 25.34 -20.19
C LEU A 55 -44.38 25.76 -19.17
N ILE A 56 -44.01 25.90 -17.90
CA ILE A 56 -44.94 26.30 -16.82
C ILE A 56 -45.45 27.72 -17.04
N ASN A 57 -44.58 28.65 -17.47
CA ASN A 57 -44.99 30.04 -17.78
C ASN A 57 -46.04 30.07 -18.90
N GLU A 58 -45.85 29.33 -20.01
CA GLU A 58 -46.83 29.27 -21.10
C GLU A 58 -48.14 28.60 -20.65
N LEU A 59 -48.05 27.55 -19.83
CA LEU A 59 -49.23 26.88 -19.28
C LEU A 59 -50.05 27.79 -18.33
N ALA A 60 -49.38 28.66 -17.57
CA ALA A 60 -50.00 29.59 -16.65
C ALA A 60 -50.55 30.85 -17.34
N SER A 61 -50.09 31.17 -18.55
CA SER A 61 -50.50 32.38 -19.28
C SER A 61 -51.40 32.11 -20.49
N ALA A 62 -50.86 32.03 -21.70
CA ALA A 62 -51.61 32.01 -22.96
C ALA A 62 -52.18 30.61 -23.30
N ARG A 63 -51.67 29.50 -22.74
CA ARG A 63 -52.09 28.11 -22.91
C ARG A 63 -52.18 27.65 -24.38
N ARG A 64 -51.31 28.17 -25.24
CA ARG A 64 -51.31 27.83 -26.68
C ARG A 64 -50.80 26.40 -26.90
N VAL A 65 -51.68 25.52 -27.34
CA VAL A 65 -51.40 24.06 -27.50
C VAL A 65 -50.20 23.80 -28.39
N GLU A 66 -50.06 24.53 -29.49
CA GLU A 66 -48.92 24.35 -30.39
C GLU A 66 -47.58 24.75 -29.73
N VAL A 67 -47.56 25.83 -28.93
CA VAL A 67 -46.33 26.30 -28.22
C VAL A 67 -46.01 25.34 -27.09
N LEU A 68 -46.99 24.84 -26.35
CA LEU A 68 -46.82 23.80 -25.32
C LEU A 68 -46.24 22.50 -25.94
N GLY A 69 -46.80 22.06 -27.08
CA GLY A 69 -46.29 20.90 -27.81
C GLY A 69 -44.81 21.07 -28.21
N ARG A 70 -44.41 22.25 -28.71
CA ARG A 70 -42.98 22.51 -29.05
C ARG A 70 -42.09 22.47 -27.82
N TRP A 71 -42.53 23.05 -26.68
CA TRP A 71 -41.73 22.98 -25.42
C TRP A 71 -41.58 21.54 -24.92
N VAL A 72 -42.65 20.72 -24.97
CA VAL A 72 -42.57 19.31 -24.57
C VAL A 72 -41.59 18.53 -25.44
N VAL A 73 -41.68 18.66 -26.76
CA VAL A 73 -40.77 18.01 -27.71
C VAL A 73 -39.32 18.45 -27.44
N LEU A 74 -39.09 19.75 -27.23
CA LEU A 74 -37.77 20.28 -26.93
C LEU A 74 -37.21 19.73 -25.62
N ILE A 75 -38.01 19.70 -24.54
CA ILE A 75 -37.61 19.14 -23.24
C ILE A 75 -37.22 17.67 -23.40
N VAL A 76 -38.06 16.87 -24.05
CA VAL A 76 -37.77 15.44 -24.25
C VAL A 76 -36.51 15.24 -25.08
N SER A 77 -36.35 15.97 -26.18
CA SER A 77 -35.19 15.85 -27.08
C SER A 77 -33.89 16.25 -26.38
N VAL A 78 -33.88 17.39 -25.67
CA VAL A 78 -32.69 17.87 -24.95
C VAL A 78 -32.36 16.92 -23.79
N THR A 79 -33.36 16.49 -23.02
CA THR A 79 -33.14 15.58 -21.90
C THR A 79 -32.61 14.23 -22.37
N ALA A 80 -33.18 13.66 -23.45
CA ALA A 80 -32.71 12.42 -24.06
C ALA A 80 -31.27 12.54 -24.59
N GLY A 81 -30.97 13.63 -25.31
CA GLY A 81 -29.64 13.88 -25.83
C GLY A 81 -28.57 14.04 -24.72
N VAL A 82 -28.88 14.83 -23.69
CA VAL A 82 -27.98 14.99 -22.53
C VAL A 82 -27.80 13.69 -21.77
N SER A 83 -28.86 12.91 -21.59
CA SER A 83 -28.81 11.59 -20.94
C SER A 83 -27.94 10.61 -21.70
N LEU A 84 -28.01 10.61 -23.05
CA LEU A 84 -27.17 9.76 -23.89
C LEU A 84 -25.68 10.17 -23.75
N VAL A 85 -25.37 11.45 -23.84
CA VAL A 85 -23.99 11.95 -23.65
C VAL A 85 -23.47 11.61 -22.26
N LYS A 86 -24.29 11.83 -21.23
CA LYS A 86 -23.97 11.48 -19.85
C LYS A 86 -23.67 10.00 -19.70
N PHE A 87 -24.51 9.12 -20.27
CA PHE A 87 -24.31 7.67 -20.23
C PHE A 87 -22.96 7.25 -20.88
N LEU A 88 -22.64 7.81 -22.04
CA LEU A 88 -21.37 7.52 -22.72
C LEU A 88 -20.15 7.97 -21.90
N LEU A 89 -20.22 9.16 -21.31
CA LEU A 89 -19.16 9.68 -20.45
C LEU A 89 -19.05 8.90 -19.14
N GLU A 90 -20.16 8.48 -18.56
CA GLU A 90 -20.20 7.64 -17.36
C GLU A 90 -19.55 6.29 -17.63
N ARG A 91 -19.85 5.66 -18.76
CA ARG A 91 -19.21 4.41 -19.18
C ARG A 91 -17.70 4.57 -19.32
N TRP A 92 -17.26 5.64 -19.99
CA TRP A 92 -15.84 5.94 -20.13
C TRP A 92 -15.17 6.19 -18.77
N LYS A 93 -15.79 7.00 -17.91
CA LYS A 93 -15.32 7.23 -16.53
C LYS A 93 -15.21 5.93 -15.76
N SER A 94 -16.25 5.08 -15.73
CA SER A 94 -16.25 3.82 -14.97
C SER A 94 -15.13 2.87 -15.39
N VAL A 95 -14.87 2.75 -16.70
CA VAL A 95 -13.75 1.93 -17.19
C VAL A 95 -12.40 2.46 -16.71
N LYS A 96 -12.22 3.79 -16.70
CA LYS A 96 -10.97 4.41 -16.26
C LYS A 96 -10.82 4.40 -14.74
N GLU A 97 -11.91 4.49 -14.01
CA GLU A 97 -11.95 4.38 -12.55
C GLU A 97 -11.62 2.96 -12.10
N ASP A 98 -12.17 1.93 -12.76
CA ASP A 98 -11.83 0.53 -12.49
C ASP A 98 -10.33 0.26 -12.76
N LEU A 99 -9.80 0.77 -13.86
CA LEU A 99 -8.37 0.71 -14.16
C LEU A 99 -7.54 1.38 -13.06
N PHE A 100 -7.95 2.55 -12.60
CA PHE A 100 -7.28 3.26 -11.51
C PHE A 100 -7.26 2.42 -10.22
N TYR A 101 -8.41 1.89 -9.77
CA TYR A 101 -8.50 1.09 -8.55
C TYR A 101 -7.69 -0.21 -8.60
N ARG A 102 -7.48 -0.78 -9.79
CA ARG A 102 -6.62 -1.96 -9.95
C ARG A 102 -5.14 -1.61 -9.93
N GLN A 103 -4.76 -0.46 -10.44
CA GLN A 103 -3.36 -0.14 -10.73
C GLN A 103 -2.69 0.76 -9.68
N TYR A 104 -3.42 1.58 -8.91
CA TYR A 104 -2.76 2.49 -7.98
C TYR A 104 -1.98 1.76 -6.87
N ASN A 105 -2.40 0.56 -6.49
CA ASN A 105 -1.66 -0.29 -5.55
C ASN A 105 -0.27 -0.70 -6.07
N LEU A 106 -0.09 -0.69 -7.41
CA LEU A 106 1.23 -0.97 -8.01
C LEU A 106 2.26 0.07 -7.60
N LEU A 107 1.87 1.32 -7.32
CA LEU A 107 2.78 2.35 -6.82
C LEU A 107 3.46 1.92 -5.51
N TYR A 108 2.70 1.30 -4.61
CA TYR A 108 3.22 0.80 -3.34
C TYR A 108 4.04 -0.47 -3.53
N ALA A 109 3.55 -1.40 -4.37
CA ALA A 109 4.25 -2.64 -4.66
C ALA A 109 5.60 -2.36 -5.34
N ASP A 110 5.63 -1.48 -6.36
CA ASP A 110 6.86 -1.07 -7.04
C ASP A 110 7.85 -0.44 -6.06
N LYS A 111 7.33 0.38 -5.11
CA LYS A 111 8.19 0.98 -4.09
C LYS A 111 8.79 -0.07 -3.16
N PHE A 112 7.99 -1.02 -2.63
CA PHE A 112 8.50 -2.10 -1.79
C PHE A 112 9.54 -2.96 -2.50
N LEU A 113 9.32 -3.27 -3.78
CA LEU A 113 10.24 -4.10 -4.56
C LEU A 113 11.52 -3.35 -4.95
N SER A 114 11.50 -2.02 -5.00
CA SER A 114 12.63 -1.20 -5.42
C SER A 114 13.39 -0.55 -4.27
N MET A 115 12.86 -0.53 -3.04
CA MET A 115 13.56 0.06 -1.90
C MET A 115 14.67 -0.85 -1.38
N ASP A 116 15.59 -0.28 -0.62
CA ASP A 116 16.66 -1.02 0.03
C ASP A 116 16.06 -2.04 1.03
N PHE A 117 16.70 -3.21 1.14
CA PHE A 117 16.20 -4.27 2.03
C PHE A 117 16.12 -3.81 3.49
N SER A 118 17.11 -3.02 3.95
CA SER A 118 17.11 -2.43 5.30
C SER A 118 15.87 -1.59 5.59
N ASP A 119 15.36 -0.87 4.58
CA ASP A 119 14.16 -0.04 4.72
C ASP A 119 12.90 -0.90 4.71
N SER A 120 12.83 -1.90 3.83
CA SER A 120 11.68 -2.83 3.78
C SER A 120 11.56 -3.68 5.05
N ASP A 121 12.67 -3.99 5.72
CA ASP A 121 12.70 -4.72 7.00
C ASP A 121 12.46 -3.82 8.21
N SER A 122 12.52 -2.49 8.06
CA SER A 122 12.35 -1.55 9.17
C SER A 122 10.91 -1.51 9.69
N GLN A 123 10.77 -1.40 11.01
CA GLN A 123 9.46 -1.25 11.64
C GLN A 123 8.79 0.07 11.24
N GLU A 124 9.56 1.12 11.01
CA GLU A 124 9.06 2.44 10.61
C GLU A 124 8.37 2.38 9.25
N THR A 125 8.99 1.74 8.26
CA THR A 125 8.39 1.54 6.92
C THR A 125 7.12 0.70 6.99
N ARG A 126 7.12 -0.37 7.78
CA ARG A 126 5.92 -1.21 7.99
C ARG A 126 4.79 -0.43 8.67
N ASP A 127 5.11 0.41 9.64
CA ASP A 127 4.13 1.28 10.30
C ASP A 127 3.53 2.31 9.34
N LEU A 128 4.37 2.95 8.49
CA LEU A 128 3.91 3.88 7.45
C LEU A 128 2.95 3.18 6.48
N TYR A 129 3.33 2.02 5.97
CA TYR A 129 2.51 1.26 5.02
C TYR A 129 1.19 0.80 5.63
N THR A 130 1.22 0.28 6.87
CA THR A 130 0.01 -0.11 7.60
C THR A 130 -0.93 1.08 7.80
N GLN A 131 -0.38 2.26 8.11
CA GLN A 131 -1.16 3.49 8.24
C GLN A 131 -1.79 3.92 6.91
N ILE A 132 -1.06 3.78 5.80
CA ILE A 132 -1.59 4.05 4.45
C ILE A 132 -2.78 3.13 4.17
N GLN A 133 -2.61 1.82 4.33
CA GLN A 133 -3.69 0.86 4.09
C GLN A 133 -4.92 1.12 4.96
N GLN A 134 -4.73 1.44 6.23
CA GLN A 134 -5.85 1.76 7.12
C GLN A 134 -6.59 3.02 6.66
N SER A 135 -5.88 4.09 6.31
CA SER A 135 -6.51 5.34 5.86
C SER A 135 -7.29 5.17 4.56
N GLU A 136 -6.80 4.35 3.64
CA GLU A 136 -7.46 4.08 2.37
C GLU A 136 -8.67 3.14 2.53
N ASN A 137 -8.56 2.09 3.32
CA ASN A 137 -9.61 1.08 3.46
C ASN A 137 -10.78 1.56 4.33
N TRP A 138 -10.51 2.30 5.40
CA TRP A 138 -11.54 2.73 6.35
C TRP A 138 -12.13 4.11 6.04
N GLY A 139 -11.34 5.04 5.57
CA GLY A 139 -11.76 6.42 5.32
C GLY A 139 -11.87 6.79 3.84
N GLY A 140 -11.40 5.95 2.94
CA GLY A 140 -11.29 6.26 1.51
C GLY A 140 -10.34 7.43 1.23
N PHE A 141 -9.45 7.78 2.20
CA PHE A 141 -8.46 8.83 2.07
C PHE A 141 -7.30 8.42 1.13
N GLY A 142 -6.30 9.27 1.01
CA GLY A 142 -5.16 9.02 0.13
C GLY A 142 -5.49 9.21 -1.34
N PHE A 143 -4.94 8.35 -2.19
CA PHE A 143 -5.18 8.41 -3.65
C PHE A 143 -6.64 8.16 -4.01
N ARG A 144 -7.36 7.34 -3.27
CA ARG A 144 -8.79 7.04 -3.53
C ARG A 144 -9.67 8.28 -3.45
N TYR A 145 -9.31 9.24 -2.61
CA TYR A 145 -10.07 10.47 -2.43
C TYR A 145 -9.99 11.43 -3.63
N ILE A 146 -9.00 11.25 -4.53
CA ILE A 146 -8.80 12.10 -5.72
C ILE A 146 -10.05 12.15 -6.61
N ASN A 147 -10.68 11.01 -6.83
CA ASN A 147 -11.91 10.92 -7.64
C ASN A 147 -13.04 11.76 -7.03
N ILE A 148 -13.19 11.69 -5.70
CA ILE A 148 -14.28 12.37 -4.97
C ILE A 148 -14.12 13.89 -5.06
N TYR A 149 -12.95 14.42 -4.69
CA TYR A 149 -12.77 15.88 -4.67
C TYR A 149 -12.69 16.48 -6.07
N LEU A 150 -12.11 15.77 -7.06
CA LEU A 150 -12.06 16.26 -8.43
C LEU A 150 -13.46 16.40 -9.02
N SER A 151 -14.30 15.37 -8.89
CA SER A 151 -15.70 15.42 -9.31
C SER A 151 -16.43 16.58 -8.62
N LYS A 152 -16.30 16.70 -7.29
CA LYS A 152 -17.00 17.71 -6.51
C LYS A 152 -16.55 19.13 -6.84
N ILE A 153 -15.26 19.37 -7.07
CA ILE A 153 -14.74 20.68 -7.49
C ILE A 153 -15.33 21.07 -8.85
N VAL A 154 -15.30 20.17 -9.83
CA VAL A 154 -15.83 20.45 -11.19
C VAL A 154 -17.33 20.68 -11.12
N GLU A 155 -18.08 19.83 -10.44
CA GLU A 155 -19.52 19.96 -10.24
C GLU A 155 -19.88 21.30 -9.58
N SER A 156 -19.14 21.68 -8.54
CA SER A 156 -19.39 22.93 -7.81
C SER A 156 -19.10 24.16 -8.68
N ILE A 157 -17.96 24.18 -9.40
CA ILE A 157 -17.61 25.33 -10.27
C ILE A 157 -18.63 25.48 -11.40
N VAL A 158 -18.91 24.40 -12.13
CA VAL A 158 -19.91 24.43 -13.23
C VAL A 158 -21.30 24.76 -12.70
N GLY A 159 -21.67 24.20 -11.54
CA GLY A 159 -22.92 24.49 -10.88
C GLY A 159 -23.07 25.94 -10.44
N ILE A 160 -22.03 26.55 -9.85
CA ILE A 160 -22.02 27.98 -9.48
C ILE A 160 -22.23 28.88 -10.70
N LEU A 161 -21.46 28.63 -11.77
CA LEU A 161 -21.57 29.40 -13.01
C LEU A 161 -22.97 29.29 -13.63
N SER A 162 -23.50 28.09 -13.71
CA SER A 162 -24.84 27.81 -14.26
C SER A 162 -25.95 28.41 -13.43
N ALA A 163 -25.88 28.26 -12.10
CA ALA A 163 -26.86 28.81 -11.17
C ALA A 163 -26.85 30.36 -11.19
N ALA A 164 -25.65 30.95 -11.18
CA ALA A 164 -25.51 32.41 -11.27
C ALA A 164 -26.20 32.98 -12.53
N THR A 165 -25.98 32.34 -13.69
CA THR A 165 -26.62 32.75 -14.96
C THR A 165 -28.16 32.74 -14.85
N LEU A 166 -28.76 31.73 -14.20
CA LEU A 166 -30.20 31.61 -14.05
C LEU A 166 -30.78 32.53 -12.96
N THR A 167 -29.95 33.05 -12.05
CA THR A 167 -30.42 33.85 -10.90
C THR A 167 -30.28 35.35 -11.10
N VAL A 168 -29.51 35.82 -12.09
CA VAL A 168 -29.31 37.26 -12.34
C VAL A 168 -30.64 38.00 -12.47
N SER A 169 -31.57 37.47 -13.23
CA SER A 169 -32.87 38.09 -13.47
C SER A 169 -33.74 38.19 -12.20
N LEU A 170 -33.59 37.31 -11.23
CA LEU A 170 -34.28 37.41 -9.94
C LEU A 170 -33.97 38.71 -9.22
N PHE A 171 -32.73 39.17 -9.29
CA PHE A 171 -32.29 40.39 -8.59
C PHE A 171 -32.50 41.66 -9.39
N THR A 172 -32.62 41.58 -10.70
CA THR A 172 -32.83 42.77 -11.59
C THR A 172 -34.31 43.06 -11.83
N LEU A 173 -35.19 42.06 -11.85
CA LEU A 173 -36.63 42.26 -12.00
C LEU A 173 -37.22 42.93 -10.77
N LYS A 174 -38.03 44.01 -11.00
CA LYS A 174 -38.66 44.79 -9.91
C LYS A 174 -40.13 44.43 -9.76
N VAL A 175 -40.60 44.48 -8.54
CA VAL A 175 -42.03 44.39 -8.20
C VAL A 175 -42.71 45.69 -8.63
N PRO A 176 -43.80 45.64 -9.42
CA PRO A 176 -44.55 46.84 -9.84
C PRO A 176 -45.06 47.67 -8.65
N GLN A 177 -45.19 48.99 -8.83
CA GLN A 177 -45.65 49.87 -7.78
C GLN A 177 -47.10 49.58 -7.35
N SER A 178 -47.89 48.96 -8.20
CA SER A 178 -49.27 48.52 -7.91
C SER A 178 -49.39 47.43 -6.83
N ALA A 179 -48.27 46.78 -6.47
CA ALA A 179 -48.24 45.69 -5.47
C ALA A 179 -48.19 46.18 -4.00
N GLY A 180 -48.32 47.48 -3.75
CA GLY A 180 -48.41 48.04 -2.41
C GLY A 180 -47.23 47.75 -1.50
N ALA A 181 -47.48 47.12 -0.34
CA ALA A 181 -46.41 46.81 0.64
C ALA A 181 -45.31 45.90 0.12
N LEU A 182 -45.55 45.09 -0.93
CA LEU A 182 -44.55 44.20 -1.50
C LEU A 182 -43.44 44.95 -2.27
N THR A 183 -43.59 46.22 -2.53
CA THR A 183 -42.53 47.06 -3.12
C THR A 183 -41.29 47.18 -2.23
N VAL A 184 -41.42 46.89 -0.94
CA VAL A 184 -40.28 46.79 0.00
C VAL A 184 -39.22 45.79 -0.50
N LEU A 185 -39.63 44.77 -1.25
CA LEU A 185 -38.70 43.76 -1.83
C LEU A 185 -37.77 44.35 -2.89
N ASN A 186 -38.05 45.56 -3.39
CA ASN A 186 -37.17 46.33 -4.30
C ASN A 186 -36.13 47.19 -3.55
N ASN A 187 -36.28 47.32 -2.23
CA ASN A 187 -35.36 48.15 -1.45
C ASN A 187 -33.95 47.50 -1.42
N PRO A 188 -32.89 48.25 -1.83
CA PRO A 188 -31.54 47.73 -1.82
C PRO A 188 -31.07 47.25 -0.46
N LEU A 189 -31.51 47.89 0.63
CA LEU A 189 -31.17 47.49 1.99
C LEU A 189 -31.76 46.10 2.34
N PHE A 190 -33.06 45.87 1.98
CA PHE A 190 -33.70 44.59 2.16
C PHE A 190 -32.97 43.47 1.38
N LEU A 191 -32.60 43.77 0.12
CA LEU A 191 -31.88 42.84 -0.71
C LEU A 191 -30.49 42.52 -0.12
N LEU A 192 -29.79 43.53 0.44
CA LEU A 192 -28.51 43.35 1.09
C LEU A 192 -28.60 42.47 2.34
N VAL A 193 -29.62 42.66 3.19
CA VAL A 193 -29.89 41.82 4.36
C VAL A 193 -30.20 40.40 3.91
N LEU A 194 -31.02 40.22 2.88
CA LEU A 194 -31.33 38.87 2.36
C LEU A 194 -30.06 38.16 1.88
N LEU A 195 -29.21 38.86 1.09
CA LEU A 195 -27.94 38.28 0.63
C LEU A 195 -27.02 37.96 1.79
N ALA A 196 -26.98 38.77 2.85
CA ALA A 196 -26.20 38.48 4.05
C ALA A 196 -26.72 37.24 4.78
N VAL A 197 -28.03 37.04 4.88
CA VAL A 197 -28.64 35.83 5.48
C VAL A 197 -28.33 34.61 4.62
N LEU A 198 -28.50 34.69 3.30
CA LEU A 198 -28.17 33.61 2.38
C LEU A 198 -26.69 33.23 2.48
N ALA A 199 -25.81 34.21 2.53
CA ALA A 199 -24.38 33.99 2.72
C ALA A 199 -24.09 33.32 4.07
N ALA A 200 -24.64 33.85 5.17
CA ALA A 200 -24.43 33.29 6.51
C ALA A 200 -24.83 31.81 6.57
N VAL A 201 -26.02 31.44 6.07
CA VAL A 201 -26.51 30.06 6.04
C VAL A 201 -25.61 29.19 5.15
N THR A 202 -25.20 29.70 3.98
CA THR A 202 -24.33 28.95 3.05
C THR A 202 -22.94 28.66 3.64
N PHE A 203 -22.39 29.59 4.43
CA PHE A 203 -21.06 29.42 5.03
C PHE A 203 -21.08 28.66 6.37
N LEU A 204 -22.17 28.71 7.14
CA LEU A 204 -22.26 28.02 8.43
C LEU A 204 -22.22 26.49 8.30
N GLY A 205 -22.94 25.93 7.34
CA GLY A 205 -22.95 24.47 7.11
C GLY A 205 -21.54 23.89 6.98
N PRO A 206 -20.72 24.34 6.01
CA PRO A 206 -19.35 23.89 5.85
C PRO A 206 -18.43 24.10 7.05
N VAL A 207 -18.65 25.14 7.84
CA VAL A 207 -17.86 25.36 9.08
C VAL A 207 -18.11 24.22 10.07
N PHE A 208 -19.37 23.83 10.27
CA PHE A 208 -19.72 22.71 11.16
C PHE A 208 -19.28 21.36 10.57
N ALA A 209 -19.49 21.13 9.26
CA ALA A 209 -19.03 19.93 8.59
C ALA A 209 -17.51 19.75 8.71
N ASN A 210 -16.74 20.80 8.43
CA ASN A 210 -15.28 20.78 8.54
C ASN A 210 -14.81 20.58 9.98
N LYS A 211 -15.52 21.13 10.98
CA LYS A 211 -15.22 20.88 12.39
C LYS A 211 -15.41 19.42 12.77
N ALA A 212 -16.46 18.76 12.28
CA ALA A 212 -16.65 17.32 12.47
C ALA A 212 -15.54 16.51 11.81
N ASN A 213 -15.17 16.84 10.56
CA ASN A 213 -14.12 16.16 9.81
C ASN A 213 -12.73 16.31 10.42
N THR A 214 -12.40 17.46 11.02
CA THR A 214 -11.11 17.65 11.69
C THR A 214 -10.95 16.70 12.88
N GLN A 215 -12.02 16.40 13.60
CA GLN A 215 -11.98 15.44 14.71
C GLN A 215 -11.64 14.02 14.23
N TRP A 216 -12.00 13.64 13.01
CA TRP A 216 -11.59 12.38 12.40
C TRP A 216 -10.06 12.28 12.24
N SER A 217 -9.41 13.35 11.78
CA SER A 217 -7.95 13.34 11.61
C SER A 217 -7.21 13.27 12.94
N ASP A 218 -7.70 14.00 13.95
CA ASP A 218 -7.11 14.00 15.29
C ASP A 218 -7.24 12.61 15.94
N LEU A 219 -8.41 11.99 15.79
CA LEU A 219 -8.68 10.66 16.29
C LEU A 219 -7.85 9.58 15.55
N ALA A 220 -7.69 9.70 14.23
CA ALA A 220 -6.91 8.76 13.45
C ALA A 220 -5.44 8.70 13.90
N GLU A 221 -4.86 9.83 14.31
CA GLU A 221 -3.51 9.89 14.85
C GLU A 221 -3.43 9.28 16.26
N GLU A 222 -4.41 9.57 17.13
CA GLU A 222 -4.48 8.99 18.49
C GLU A 222 -4.72 7.47 18.44
N SER A 223 -5.43 7.00 17.40
CA SER A 223 -5.84 5.60 17.25
C SER A 223 -4.81 4.71 16.54
N ARG A 224 -3.63 5.22 16.17
CA ARG A 224 -2.61 4.43 15.44
C ARG A 224 -2.31 3.08 16.10
N PHE A 225 -2.08 3.09 17.41
CA PHE A 225 -1.82 1.85 18.16
C PHE A 225 -3.08 0.97 18.23
N GLY A 226 -4.23 1.53 18.54
CA GLY A 226 -5.50 0.82 18.61
C GLY A 226 -5.88 0.15 17.29
N ASN A 227 -5.63 0.83 16.18
CA ASN A 227 -5.86 0.28 14.84
C ASN A 227 -4.95 -0.89 14.52
N ARG A 228 -3.66 -0.84 14.92
CA ARG A 228 -2.74 -1.99 14.76
C ARG A 228 -3.19 -3.18 15.59
N VAL A 229 -3.58 -2.95 16.84
CA VAL A 229 -4.10 -3.99 17.73
C VAL A 229 -5.36 -4.61 17.12
N PHE A 230 -6.28 -3.79 16.64
CA PHE A 230 -7.49 -4.28 15.98
C PHE A 230 -7.18 -5.11 14.73
N HIS A 231 -6.34 -4.60 13.83
CA HIS A 231 -5.97 -5.33 12.62
C HIS A 231 -5.27 -6.66 12.96
N HIS A 232 -4.36 -6.67 13.93
CA HIS A 232 -3.66 -7.88 14.35
C HIS A 232 -4.63 -8.94 14.88
N PHE A 233 -5.49 -8.59 15.82
CA PHE A 233 -6.38 -9.56 16.47
C PHE A 233 -7.65 -9.88 15.70
N SER A 234 -8.14 -8.97 14.86
CA SER A 234 -9.39 -9.19 14.12
C SER A 234 -9.19 -9.70 12.69
N CYS A 235 -7.99 -9.46 12.11
CA CYS A 235 -7.68 -9.88 10.75
C CYS A 235 -6.48 -10.85 10.73
N SER A 236 -5.27 -10.37 11.05
CA SER A 236 -4.04 -11.14 10.82
C SER A 236 -4.00 -12.49 11.56
N ILE A 237 -4.44 -12.55 12.83
CA ILE A 237 -4.43 -13.80 13.59
C ILE A 237 -5.55 -14.75 13.12
N THR A 238 -6.73 -14.20 12.82
CA THR A 238 -7.91 -15.00 12.46
C THR A 238 -7.87 -15.50 11.02
N GLU A 239 -7.21 -14.79 10.12
CA GLU A 239 -7.06 -15.16 8.71
C GLU A 239 -5.94 -16.18 8.48
N ASN A 240 -4.95 -16.26 9.39
CA ASN A 240 -3.83 -17.19 9.23
C ASN A 240 -4.19 -18.57 9.81
N VAL A 241 -4.31 -19.55 8.93
CA VAL A 241 -4.63 -20.95 9.28
C VAL A 241 -3.55 -21.59 10.17
N GLU A 242 -2.29 -21.18 10.03
CA GLU A 242 -1.18 -21.69 10.85
C GLU A 242 -1.39 -21.39 12.34
N ASN A 243 -1.97 -20.24 12.67
CA ASN A 243 -2.30 -19.89 14.05
C ASN A 243 -3.51 -20.65 14.62
N ALA A 244 -4.33 -21.22 13.74
CA ALA A 244 -5.62 -21.79 14.15
C ALA A 244 -5.51 -22.99 15.08
N ALA A 245 -4.45 -23.78 14.96
CA ALA A 245 -4.19 -24.93 15.83
C ALA A 245 -3.84 -24.46 17.25
N ASP A 246 -2.88 -23.54 17.38
CA ASP A 246 -2.42 -23.01 18.67
C ASP A 246 -3.53 -22.23 19.38
N MET A 247 -4.29 -21.42 18.64
CA MET A 247 -5.44 -20.70 19.21
C MET A 247 -6.46 -21.65 19.86
N ARG A 248 -6.69 -22.83 19.25
CA ARG A 248 -7.61 -23.83 19.81
C ARG A 248 -7.00 -24.60 20.96
N MET A 249 -5.75 -25.07 20.81
CA MET A 249 -5.07 -25.87 21.83
C MET A 249 -4.84 -25.09 23.13
N TYR A 250 -4.53 -23.81 23.02
CA TYR A 250 -4.21 -22.95 24.18
C TYR A 250 -5.36 -22.03 24.60
N GLY A 251 -6.56 -22.15 23.98
CA GLY A 251 -7.73 -21.35 24.35
C GLY A 251 -7.57 -19.85 24.13
N GLN A 252 -6.77 -19.42 23.14
CA GLN A 252 -6.38 -18.03 22.93
C GLN A 252 -7.51 -17.16 22.35
N ALA A 253 -8.66 -17.73 21.96
CA ALA A 253 -9.79 -16.98 21.43
C ALA A 253 -10.28 -15.86 22.36
N ALA A 254 -10.20 -16.07 23.68
CA ALA A 254 -10.56 -15.04 24.66
C ALA A 254 -9.65 -13.80 24.63
N MET A 255 -8.38 -13.97 24.29
CA MET A 255 -7.45 -12.83 24.11
C MET A 255 -7.82 -12.04 22.86
N ALA A 256 -8.01 -12.73 21.73
CA ALA A 256 -8.43 -12.09 20.49
C ALA A 256 -9.75 -11.32 20.66
N ASP A 257 -10.76 -11.94 21.30
CA ASP A 257 -12.04 -11.32 21.61
C ASP A 257 -11.89 -10.06 22.48
N ARG A 258 -11.07 -10.13 23.54
CA ARG A 258 -10.80 -8.98 24.42
C ARG A 258 -10.20 -7.80 23.65
N TYR A 259 -9.14 -8.03 22.85
CA TYR A 259 -8.48 -6.96 22.12
C TYR A 259 -9.30 -6.46 20.92
N SER A 260 -10.12 -7.30 20.30
CA SER A 260 -11.03 -6.90 19.22
C SER A 260 -12.17 -6.01 19.73
N ARG A 261 -12.70 -6.27 20.94
CA ARG A 261 -13.79 -5.48 21.54
C ARG A 261 -13.32 -4.23 22.27
N GLN A 262 -12.12 -4.22 22.83
CA GLN A 262 -11.54 -3.10 23.59
C GLN A 262 -10.72 -2.15 22.69
N ASN A 263 -11.10 -2.04 21.41
CA ASN A 263 -10.42 -1.14 20.49
C ASN A 263 -10.96 0.30 20.60
N THR A 264 -10.30 1.22 19.92
CA THR A 264 -10.64 2.64 19.87
C THR A 264 -12.06 2.91 19.35
N PHE A 265 -12.62 1.99 18.56
CA PHE A 265 -13.96 2.09 17.96
C PHE A 265 -15.05 1.32 18.74
N GLY A 266 -14.70 0.72 19.87
CA GLY A 266 -15.67 -0.04 20.70
C GLY A 266 -16.72 0.86 21.34
N VAL A 267 -17.87 0.25 21.70
CA VAL A 267 -18.95 0.94 22.41
C VAL A 267 -18.44 1.53 23.74
N GLY A 268 -18.72 2.80 23.98
CA GLY A 268 -18.26 3.54 25.16
C GLY A 268 -16.83 4.10 25.04
N SER A 269 -16.15 3.89 23.90
CA SER A 269 -14.84 4.47 23.62
C SER A 269 -14.89 6.00 23.52
N HIS A 270 -13.72 6.63 23.43
CA HIS A 270 -13.63 8.07 23.17
C HIS A 270 -14.26 8.44 21.81
N PHE A 271 -14.05 7.61 20.80
CA PHE A 271 -14.66 7.76 19.48
C PHE A 271 -16.19 7.70 19.53
N ASP A 272 -16.74 6.68 20.18
CA ASP A 272 -18.19 6.51 20.34
C ASP A 272 -18.82 7.75 21.00
N LYS A 273 -18.19 8.28 22.05
CA LYS A 273 -18.63 9.51 22.69
C LYS A 273 -18.57 10.72 21.78
N LEU A 274 -17.46 10.90 21.02
CA LEU A 274 -17.32 12.00 20.06
C LEU A 274 -18.39 11.92 18.95
N LEU A 275 -18.63 10.71 18.42
CA LEU A 275 -19.62 10.48 17.38
C LEU A 275 -21.02 10.89 17.84
N HIS A 276 -21.43 10.50 19.05
CA HIS A 276 -22.76 10.78 19.60
C HIS A 276 -22.90 12.20 20.18
N THR A 277 -21.82 12.95 20.36
CA THR A 277 -21.86 14.32 20.90
C THR A 277 -21.44 15.36 19.86
N THR A 278 -20.17 15.73 19.86
CA THR A 278 -19.68 16.89 19.09
C THR A 278 -19.76 16.66 17.58
N MET A 279 -19.36 15.47 17.10
CA MET A 279 -19.41 15.17 15.67
C MET A 279 -20.85 15.07 15.17
N GLY A 280 -21.70 14.33 15.89
CA GLY A 280 -23.10 14.16 15.54
C GLY A 280 -23.87 15.49 15.57
N LEU A 281 -23.64 16.34 16.58
CA LEU A 281 -24.23 17.67 16.65
C LEU A 281 -23.79 18.57 15.48
N CYS A 282 -22.47 18.60 15.19
CA CYS A 282 -21.94 19.39 14.07
C CYS A 282 -22.49 18.90 12.72
N ALA A 283 -22.57 17.59 12.52
CA ALA A 283 -23.16 17.00 11.32
C ALA A 283 -24.65 17.36 11.20
N GLY A 284 -25.43 17.21 12.27
CA GLY A 284 -26.84 17.55 12.29
C GLY A 284 -27.11 19.02 11.99
N VAL A 285 -26.32 19.96 12.53
CA VAL A 285 -26.41 21.37 12.20
C VAL A 285 -26.08 21.61 10.73
N SER A 286 -25.00 21.00 10.20
CA SER A 286 -24.62 21.13 8.79
C SER A 286 -25.73 20.67 7.84
N GLU A 287 -26.36 19.53 8.13
CA GLU A 287 -27.45 18.96 7.34
C GLU A 287 -28.77 19.75 7.44
N ALA A 288 -29.00 20.49 8.53
CA ALA A 288 -30.16 21.34 8.66
C ALA A 288 -30.08 22.65 7.86
N MET A 289 -28.87 23.14 7.56
CA MET A 289 -28.67 24.45 6.88
C MET A 289 -29.32 24.52 5.49
N PRO A 290 -29.27 23.50 4.61
CA PRO A 290 -29.98 23.51 3.33
C PRO A 290 -31.48 23.67 3.43
N ALA A 291 -32.12 23.10 4.47
CA ALA A 291 -33.54 23.25 4.70
C ALA A 291 -33.92 24.69 5.11
N VAL A 292 -33.14 25.29 6.02
CA VAL A 292 -33.33 26.72 6.41
C VAL A 292 -33.14 27.63 5.21
N LEU A 293 -32.08 27.39 4.41
CA LEU A 293 -31.82 28.13 3.18
C LEU A 293 -33.02 28.05 2.22
N SER A 294 -33.50 26.85 1.95
CA SER A 294 -34.65 26.62 1.07
C SER A 294 -35.88 27.40 1.54
N GLY A 295 -36.18 27.39 2.84
CA GLY A 295 -37.30 28.17 3.41
C GLY A 295 -37.18 29.67 3.15
N VAL A 296 -36.00 30.26 3.39
CA VAL A 296 -35.74 31.69 3.14
C VAL A 296 -35.89 32.02 1.67
N VAL A 297 -35.32 31.20 0.79
CA VAL A 297 -35.38 31.40 -0.68
C VAL A 297 -36.82 31.30 -1.18
N TYR A 298 -37.55 30.26 -0.76
CA TYR A 298 -38.98 30.12 -1.13
C TYR A 298 -39.78 31.34 -0.69
N GLY A 299 -39.65 31.79 0.57
CA GLY A 299 -40.32 32.95 1.09
C GLY A 299 -40.09 34.19 0.22
N PHE A 300 -38.83 34.52 -0.07
CA PHE A 300 -38.47 35.68 -0.90
C PHE A 300 -38.99 35.58 -2.34
N VAL A 301 -38.79 34.44 -3.00
CA VAL A 301 -39.16 34.26 -4.41
C VAL A 301 -40.69 34.26 -4.56
N CYS A 302 -41.42 33.60 -3.67
CA CYS A 302 -42.87 33.57 -3.72
C CYS A 302 -43.49 34.94 -3.46
N LEU A 303 -42.98 35.68 -2.48
CA LEU A 303 -43.47 37.06 -2.21
C LEU A 303 -43.21 37.99 -3.42
N LYS A 304 -42.08 37.83 -4.09
CA LYS A 304 -41.73 38.62 -5.28
C LYS A 304 -42.62 38.26 -6.50
N ALA A 305 -42.94 36.98 -6.66
CA ALA A 305 -43.86 36.49 -7.68
C ALA A 305 -45.29 36.97 -7.41
N LEU A 306 -45.75 36.90 -6.14
CA LEU A 306 -47.07 37.44 -5.72
C LEU A 306 -47.18 38.92 -5.98
N GLY A 307 -46.10 39.65 -5.83
CA GLY A 307 -46.01 41.07 -6.24
C GLY A 307 -45.99 41.30 -7.75
N GLY A 308 -46.05 40.30 -8.59
CA GLY A 308 -46.11 40.40 -10.05
C GLY A 308 -44.79 40.70 -10.75
N ALA A 309 -43.65 40.48 -10.11
CA ALA A 309 -42.34 40.71 -10.74
C ALA A 309 -42.01 39.72 -11.88
N PHE A 310 -42.56 38.50 -11.80
CA PHE A 310 -42.37 37.43 -12.79
C PHE A 310 -43.45 36.33 -12.64
N GLY A 311 -43.58 35.47 -13.64
CA GLY A 311 -44.57 34.41 -13.69
C GLY A 311 -44.23 33.21 -12.79
N ILE A 312 -45.23 32.35 -12.55
CA ILE A 312 -45.19 31.16 -11.64
C ILE A 312 -44.09 30.20 -12.06
N GLY A 313 -43.87 29.98 -13.36
CA GLY A 313 -42.79 29.08 -13.82
C GLY A 313 -41.37 29.59 -13.42
N SER A 314 -41.21 30.91 -13.32
CA SER A 314 -39.95 31.50 -12.85
C SER A 314 -39.71 31.31 -11.36
N VAL A 315 -40.75 31.02 -10.56
CA VAL A 315 -40.59 30.65 -9.14
C VAL A 315 -39.79 29.39 -8.99
N THR A 316 -40.16 28.33 -9.73
CA THR A 316 -39.42 27.05 -9.73
C THR A 316 -38.01 27.21 -10.21
N GLN A 317 -37.79 28.02 -11.23
CA GLN A 317 -36.45 28.36 -11.75
C GLN A 317 -35.57 29.02 -10.68
N TYR A 318 -36.04 30.08 -10.08
CA TYR A 318 -35.23 30.86 -9.14
C TYR A 318 -34.98 30.11 -7.84
N VAL A 319 -36.00 29.45 -7.28
CA VAL A 319 -35.82 28.63 -6.06
C VAL A 319 -34.80 27.54 -6.30
N SER A 320 -34.95 26.77 -7.40
CA SER A 320 -33.99 25.71 -7.72
C SER A 320 -32.60 26.24 -7.98
N ALA A 321 -32.46 27.36 -8.71
CA ALA A 321 -31.16 27.92 -9.05
C ALA A 321 -30.44 28.51 -7.83
N VAL A 322 -31.12 29.26 -6.95
CA VAL A 322 -30.51 29.82 -5.74
C VAL A 322 -30.13 28.74 -4.73
N THR A 323 -31.01 27.76 -4.53
CA THR A 323 -30.68 26.62 -3.65
C THR A 323 -29.48 25.86 -4.16
N LYS A 324 -29.43 25.55 -5.47
CA LYS A 324 -28.26 24.87 -6.07
C LYS A 324 -26.98 25.73 -6.02
N LEU A 325 -27.09 27.05 -6.20
CA LEU A 325 -25.96 27.97 -6.03
C LEU A 325 -25.35 27.83 -4.63
N ALA A 326 -26.18 27.90 -3.60
CA ALA A 326 -25.71 27.79 -2.23
C ALA A 326 -25.14 26.40 -1.92
N VAL A 327 -25.78 25.31 -2.36
CA VAL A 327 -25.27 23.95 -2.20
C VAL A 327 -23.91 23.78 -2.88
N ASN A 328 -23.71 24.33 -4.08
CA ASN A 328 -22.42 24.24 -4.78
C ASN A 328 -21.32 25.08 -4.10
N VAL A 329 -21.67 26.28 -3.59
CA VAL A 329 -20.72 27.10 -2.81
C VAL A 329 -20.35 26.40 -1.51
N SER A 330 -21.34 25.86 -0.75
CA SER A 330 -21.11 25.07 0.45
C SER A 330 -20.25 23.85 0.16
N GLY A 331 -20.54 23.11 -0.91
CA GLY A 331 -19.76 21.94 -1.32
C GLY A 331 -18.30 22.28 -1.69
N LEU A 332 -18.06 23.44 -2.30
CA LEU A 332 -16.69 23.88 -2.59
C LEU A 332 -15.89 24.22 -1.32
N LEU A 333 -16.54 24.78 -0.33
CA LEU A 333 -15.93 25.07 0.98
C LEU A 333 -15.67 23.81 1.79
N GLU A 334 -16.63 22.89 1.77
CA GLU A 334 -16.53 21.60 2.44
C GLU A 334 -15.39 20.75 1.87
N ILE A 335 -15.32 20.65 0.52
CA ILE A 335 -14.24 19.89 -0.11
C ILE A 335 -12.86 20.49 0.16
N GLY A 336 -12.75 21.81 0.35
CA GLY A 336 -11.53 22.46 0.80
C GLY A 336 -11.07 21.95 2.18
N GLY A 337 -12.00 21.73 3.11
CA GLY A 337 -11.73 21.12 4.41
C GLY A 337 -11.31 19.65 4.29
N HIS A 338 -12.04 18.88 3.50
CA HIS A 338 -11.69 17.48 3.21
C HIS A 338 -10.32 17.33 2.54
N MET A 339 -9.99 18.18 1.57
CA MET A 339 -8.66 18.18 0.96
C MET A 339 -7.57 18.46 1.99
N ARG A 340 -7.81 19.35 2.95
CA ARG A 340 -6.84 19.63 4.02
C ARG A 340 -6.64 18.40 4.92
N THR A 341 -7.72 17.71 5.29
CA THR A 341 -7.64 16.45 6.04
C THR A 341 -6.90 15.38 5.24
N ASN A 342 -7.27 15.18 3.96
CA ASN A 342 -6.60 14.23 3.07
C ASN A 342 -5.12 14.59 2.84
N GLY A 343 -4.75 15.86 2.94
CA GLY A 343 -3.37 16.32 2.83
C GLY A 343 -2.44 15.66 3.84
N GLY A 344 -2.92 15.44 5.07
CA GLY A 344 -2.19 14.69 6.10
C GLY A 344 -1.91 13.25 5.68
N PHE A 345 -2.91 12.55 5.16
CA PHE A 345 -2.76 11.18 4.67
C PHE A 345 -1.86 11.11 3.42
N MET A 346 -2.01 12.07 2.49
CA MET A 346 -1.12 12.18 1.33
C MET A 346 0.33 12.44 1.71
N LYS A 347 0.58 13.18 2.80
CA LYS A 347 1.93 13.38 3.33
C LYS A 347 2.55 12.04 3.75
N THR A 348 1.83 11.21 4.50
CA THR A 348 2.28 9.87 4.91
C THR A 348 2.56 8.98 3.69
N ILE A 349 1.71 9.03 2.66
CA ILE A 349 1.93 8.29 1.41
C ILE A 349 3.25 8.72 0.75
N TYR A 350 3.51 10.03 0.66
CA TYR A 350 4.74 10.49 0.04
C TYR A 350 5.98 10.32 0.92
N GLU A 351 5.84 10.33 2.25
CA GLU A 351 6.92 9.90 3.16
C GLU A 351 7.36 8.46 2.84
N PHE A 352 6.41 7.57 2.59
CA PHE A 352 6.71 6.20 2.16
C PHE A 352 7.28 6.13 0.73
N LEU A 353 6.65 6.77 -0.25
CA LEU A 353 7.07 6.70 -1.66
C LEU A 353 8.42 7.37 -1.93
N ASP A 354 8.79 8.37 -1.13
CA ASP A 354 10.01 9.16 -1.26
C ASP A 354 11.18 8.60 -0.45
N ILE A 355 11.04 7.45 0.26
CA ILE A 355 12.16 6.79 0.93
C ILE A 355 13.30 6.60 -0.10
N PRO A 356 14.50 7.14 0.13
CA PRO A 356 15.59 7.07 -0.84
C PRO A 356 16.17 5.65 -0.93
N ASN A 357 16.62 5.23 -2.11
CA ASN A 357 17.37 3.99 -2.27
C ASN A 357 18.87 4.32 -2.15
N ALA A 358 19.42 4.22 -0.94
CA ALA A 358 20.81 4.60 -0.65
C ALA A 358 21.82 3.58 -1.15
N MET A 359 21.47 2.29 -1.25
CA MET A 359 22.38 1.21 -1.61
C MET A 359 22.68 1.12 -3.11
N TYR A 360 21.92 1.81 -3.97
CA TYR A 360 22.10 1.79 -5.44
C TYR A 360 23.14 2.79 -5.97
N GLN A 361 24.11 3.22 -5.17
CA GLN A 361 25.05 4.29 -5.54
C GLN A 361 26.33 3.81 -6.25
N GLY A 362 26.59 2.49 -6.28
CA GLY A 362 27.78 1.94 -6.94
C GLY A 362 27.72 2.03 -8.46
N SER A 363 28.86 2.25 -9.10
CA SER A 363 28.99 2.38 -10.55
C SER A 363 29.82 1.28 -11.22
N LEU A 364 30.62 0.53 -10.44
CA LEU A 364 31.47 -0.52 -10.96
C LEU A 364 30.64 -1.77 -11.30
N THR A 365 30.90 -2.36 -12.46
CA THR A 365 30.38 -3.69 -12.80
C THR A 365 31.22 -4.78 -12.15
N THR A 366 30.61 -5.87 -11.74
CA THR A 366 31.36 -7.06 -11.34
C THR A 366 31.99 -7.69 -12.58
N GLU A 367 33.29 -7.85 -12.57
CA GLU A 367 33.97 -8.55 -13.66
C GLU A 367 33.46 -9.99 -13.76
N LYS A 368 33.08 -10.41 -14.97
CA LYS A 368 32.89 -11.83 -15.27
C LYS A 368 34.28 -12.48 -15.40
N ARG A 369 34.83 -12.88 -14.27
CA ARG A 369 36.10 -13.59 -14.26
C ARG A 369 35.90 -15.01 -14.78
N THR A 370 36.53 -15.34 -15.86
CA THR A 370 36.53 -16.69 -16.45
C THR A 370 37.35 -17.68 -15.60
N ASP A 371 38.26 -17.16 -14.76
CA ASP A 371 39.07 -17.95 -13.82
C ASP A 371 38.32 -18.32 -12.53
N GLY A 372 37.10 -17.76 -12.31
CA GLY A 372 36.34 -18.00 -11.12
C GLY A 372 36.96 -17.53 -9.80
N HIS A 373 38.13 -16.89 -9.84
CA HIS A 373 38.87 -16.49 -8.65
C HIS A 373 38.36 -15.13 -8.11
N TYR A 374 37.49 -15.18 -7.13
CA TYR A 374 37.09 -14.02 -6.37
C TYR A 374 37.59 -14.15 -4.92
N GLU A 375 37.98 -13.11 -4.28
CA GLU A 375 38.41 -13.04 -2.90
C GLU A 375 37.45 -12.13 -2.14
N VAL A 376 36.92 -12.62 -1.02
CA VAL A 376 36.11 -11.81 -0.13
C VAL A 376 36.85 -11.56 1.18
N GLU A 377 36.88 -10.31 1.62
CA GLU A 377 37.55 -9.92 2.87
C GLU A 377 36.62 -9.01 3.70
N PHE A 378 36.36 -9.41 4.93
CA PHE A 378 35.76 -8.59 5.98
C PHE A 378 36.89 -7.94 6.77
N ARG A 379 36.92 -6.60 6.84
CA ARG A 379 37.90 -5.82 7.60
C ARG A 379 37.22 -5.06 8.70
N ASP A 380 37.42 -5.50 9.93
CA ASP A 380 36.94 -4.85 11.16
C ASP A 380 35.43 -4.52 11.10
N VAL A 381 34.65 -5.46 10.60
CA VAL A 381 33.22 -5.25 10.33
C VAL A 381 32.40 -5.37 11.60
N SER A 382 31.67 -4.29 11.95
CA SER A 382 30.67 -4.29 13.01
C SER A 382 29.31 -3.88 12.46
N PHE A 383 28.28 -4.58 12.92
CA PHE A 383 26.91 -4.37 12.46
C PHE A 383 25.88 -4.59 13.57
N ARG A 384 24.86 -3.73 13.58
CA ARG A 384 23.62 -3.86 14.37
C ARG A 384 22.41 -3.62 13.48
N TYR A 385 21.33 -4.33 13.75
CA TYR A 385 20.08 -4.15 13.01
C TYR A 385 19.45 -2.78 13.30
N PRO A 386 18.73 -2.19 12.32
CA PRO A 386 17.97 -0.95 12.54
C PRO A 386 17.03 -1.07 13.75
N GLY A 387 17.07 -0.07 14.63
CA GLY A 387 16.26 -0.04 15.86
C GLY A 387 16.79 -0.91 17.02
N SER A 388 17.97 -1.53 16.89
CA SER A 388 18.62 -2.30 17.96
C SER A 388 19.91 -1.60 18.41
N ASP A 389 20.14 -1.57 19.73
CA ASP A 389 21.40 -1.11 20.31
C ASP A 389 22.44 -2.25 20.47
N LEU A 390 22.02 -3.50 20.23
CA LEU A 390 22.88 -4.67 20.37
C LEU A 390 23.64 -4.94 19.07
N TRP A 391 24.96 -5.15 19.19
CA TRP A 391 25.77 -5.58 18.07
C TRP A 391 25.45 -7.04 17.69
N ALA A 392 25.06 -7.23 16.42
CA ALA A 392 24.88 -8.56 15.84
C ALA A 392 26.18 -9.14 15.30
N LEU A 393 27.08 -8.29 14.79
CA LEU A 393 28.48 -8.59 14.50
C LEU A 393 29.37 -7.51 15.10
N ARG A 394 30.57 -7.91 15.54
CA ARG A 394 31.54 -7.00 16.15
C ARG A 394 32.96 -7.35 15.79
N HIS A 395 33.67 -6.41 15.19
CA HIS A 395 35.09 -6.51 14.80
C HIS A 395 35.41 -7.79 14.02
N VAL A 396 34.52 -8.17 13.08
CA VAL A 396 34.73 -9.37 12.26
C VAL A 396 35.84 -9.11 11.25
N ASN A 397 36.88 -9.93 11.35
CA ASN A 397 38.00 -9.98 10.41
C ASN A 397 38.05 -11.39 9.83
N MET A 398 37.80 -11.51 8.54
CA MET A 398 37.78 -12.80 7.85
C MET A 398 38.10 -12.64 6.38
N LYS A 399 38.95 -13.51 5.87
CA LYS A 399 39.30 -13.55 4.46
C LYS A 399 39.12 -14.98 3.95
N PHE A 400 38.47 -15.14 2.83
CA PHE A 400 38.29 -16.42 2.18
C PHE A 400 38.37 -16.31 0.67
N GLN A 401 38.94 -17.35 0.05
CA GLN A 401 39.11 -17.44 -1.38
C GLN A 401 38.02 -18.29 -2.02
N ILE A 402 37.76 -18.00 -3.26
CA ILE A 402 36.78 -18.70 -4.07
C ILE A 402 37.32 -20.04 -4.58
N GLY A 403 36.36 -20.93 -4.89
CA GLY A 403 36.62 -22.30 -5.27
C GLY A 403 36.75 -23.23 -4.08
N LYS A 404 36.60 -22.72 -2.84
CA LYS A 404 36.61 -23.52 -1.62
C LYS A 404 35.22 -23.63 -1.00
N ARG A 405 35.01 -24.69 -0.24
CA ARG A 405 33.84 -24.93 0.58
C ARG A 405 34.13 -24.42 1.99
N LEU A 406 33.43 -23.37 2.40
CA LEU A 406 33.56 -22.78 3.71
C LEU A 406 32.34 -23.12 4.57
N ALA A 407 32.57 -23.75 5.71
CA ALA A 407 31.54 -23.92 6.71
C ALA A 407 31.56 -22.76 7.73
N ILE A 408 30.38 -22.27 8.06
CA ILE A 408 30.19 -21.28 9.13
C ILE A 408 29.40 -21.96 10.25
N VAL A 409 30.02 -22.09 11.41
CA VAL A 409 29.45 -22.79 12.57
C VAL A 409 29.43 -21.90 13.81
N GLY A 410 28.60 -22.23 14.78
CA GLY A 410 28.46 -21.51 16.04
C GLY A 410 27.09 -21.66 16.65
N GLU A 411 26.91 -21.22 17.87
CA GLU A 411 25.64 -21.27 18.59
C GLU A 411 24.57 -20.38 17.92
N ASN A 412 23.31 -20.59 18.30
CA ASN A 412 22.23 -19.73 17.85
C ASN A 412 22.47 -18.28 18.33
N GLY A 413 22.22 -17.31 17.45
CA GLY A 413 22.48 -15.90 17.77
C GLY A 413 23.96 -15.47 17.71
N SER A 414 24.88 -16.33 17.27
CA SER A 414 26.31 -15.97 17.14
C SER A 414 26.64 -15.04 15.96
N GLY A 415 25.66 -14.70 15.09
CA GLY A 415 25.85 -13.76 13.98
C GLY A 415 25.97 -14.39 12.59
N LYS A 416 25.82 -15.71 12.43
CA LYS A 416 26.00 -16.44 11.17
C LYS A 416 25.12 -15.93 10.02
N THR A 417 23.80 -15.87 10.22
CA THR A 417 22.86 -15.35 9.22
C THR A 417 23.08 -13.86 8.94
N THR A 418 23.48 -13.09 9.97
CA THR A 418 23.84 -11.68 9.81
C THR A 418 25.06 -11.50 8.92
N PHE A 419 26.07 -12.38 9.07
CA PHE A 419 27.24 -12.39 8.19
C PHE A 419 26.85 -12.60 6.71
N ILE A 420 25.95 -13.55 6.42
CA ILE A 420 25.46 -13.77 5.05
C ILE A 420 24.68 -12.55 4.53
N LYS A 421 23.80 -11.98 5.35
CA LYS A 421 23.02 -10.80 4.96
C LYS A 421 23.93 -9.63 4.58
N LEU A 422 25.03 -9.42 5.28
CA LEU A 422 26.07 -8.42 4.95
C LEU A 422 26.87 -8.83 3.71
N LEU A 423 27.26 -10.09 3.60
CA LEU A 423 27.97 -10.59 2.43
C LEU A 423 27.16 -10.40 1.15
N CYS A 424 25.85 -10.67 1.20
CA CYS A 424 24.92 -10.43 0.09
C CYS A 424 24.54 -8.95 -0.07
N ARG A 425 25.08 -8.06 0.75
CA ARG A 425 24.75 -6.64 0.76
C ARG A 425 23.25 -6.36 0.87
N LEU A 426 22.53 -7.14 1.68
CA LEU A 426 21.17 -6.81 2.11
C LEU A 426 21.18 -5.66 3.14
N TYR A 427 22.31 -5.49 3.82
CA TYR A 427 22.65 -4.37 4.70
C TYR A 427 24.09 -3.93 4.43
N ASP A 428 24.36 -2.66 4.65
CA ASP A 428 25.75 -2.15 4.70
C ASP A 428 26.23 -2.10 6.18
N PRO A 429 27.49 -2.43 6.48
CA PRO A 429 28.01 -2.38 7.85
C PRO A 429 28.13 -0.93 8.34
N GLN A 430 27.92 -0.73 9.67
CA GLN A 430 28.15 0.58 10.29
C GLN A 430 29.64 0.90 10.46
N GLU A 431 30.45 -0.12 10.77
CA GLU A 431 31.91 0.03 10.92
C GLU A 431 32.63 -0.99 10.07
N GLY A 432 33.83 -0.63 9.61
CA GLY A 432 34.63 -1.47 8.74
C GLY A 432 34.16 -1.50 7.28
N GLN A 433 34.67 -2.48 6.53
CA GLN A 433 34.35 -2.62 5.11
C GLN A 433 34.41 -4.07 4.67
N ILE A 434 33.58 -4.41 3.69
CA ILE A 434 33.58 -5.71 3.03
C ILE A 434 34.14 -5.50 1.63
N LEU A 435 35.15 -6.28 1.27
CA LEU A 435 35.85 -6.15 0.00
C LEU A 435 35.59 -7.38 -0.86
N LEU A 436 35.36 -7.16 -2.15
CA LEU A 436 35.41 -8.17 -3.19
C LEU A 436 36.62 -7.85 -4.10
N ASN A 437 37.61 -8.75 -4.16
CA ASN A 437 38.84 -8.53 -4.89
C ASN A 437 39.57 -7.22 -4.50
N GLY A 438 39.57 -6.88 -3.21
CA GLY A 438 40.20 -5.66 -2.69
C GLY A 438 39.38 -4.37 -2.89
N ILE A 439 38.21 -4.43 -3.52
CA ILE A 439 37.33 -3.29 -3.76
C ILE A 439 36.11 -3.37 -2.84
N ASP A 440 35.79 -2.27 -2.17
CA ASP A 440 34.60 -2.18 -1.30
C ASP A 440 33.34 -2.50 -2.10
N ILE A 441 32.52 -3.42 -1.56
CA ILE A 441 31.29 -3.90 -2.23
C ILE A 441 30.30 -2.77 -2.52
N ARG A 442 30.32 -1.67 -1.76
CA ARG A 442 29.47 -0.47 -1.95
C ARG A 442 29.77 0.28 -3.25
N LYS A 443 30.95 0.06 -3.87
CA LYS A 443 31.35 0.67 -5.16
C LYS A 443 30.78 -0.06 -6.37
N TYR A 444 30.35 -1.31 -6.21
CA TYR A 444 29.73 -2.07 -7.28
C TYR A 444 28.28 -1.67 -7.50
N ARG A 445 27.81 -1.78 -8.74
CA ARG A 445 26.38 -1.71 -9.04
C ARG A 445 25.65 -2.80 -8.28
N TYR A 446 24.62 -2.42 -7.55
CA TYR A 446 23.90 -3.32 -6.64
C TYR A 446 23.39 -4.57 -7.35
N ASP A 447 22.71 -4.41 -8.51
CA ASP A 447 22.17 -5.53 -9.27
C ASP A 447 23.26 -6.48 -9.79
N ASP A 448 24.40 -5.95 -10.22
CA ASP A 448 25.51 -6.77 -10.72
C ASP A 448 26.16 -7.55 -9.57
N TYR A 449 26.29 -6.92 -8.40
CA TYR A 449 26.81 -7.59 -7.21
C TYR A 449 25.86 -8.71 -6.72
N MET A 450 24.55 -8.47 -6.70
CA MET A 450 23.56 -9.50 -6.32
C MET A 450 23.51 -10.71 -7.27
N ARG A 451 23.90 -10.52 -8.52
CA ARG A 451 23.95 -11.61 -9.51
C ARG A 451 25.03 -12.66 -9.24
N ILE A 452 26.09 -12.31 -8.49
CA ILE A 452 27.16 -13.28 -8.19
C ILE A 452 26.79 -14.27 -7.09
N PHE A 453 25.66 -14.12 -6.41
CA PHE A 453 25.20 -14.99 -5.34
C PHE A 453 23.98 -15.82 -5.74
N SER A 454 23.96 -17.09 -5.38
CA SER A 454 22.78 -17.95 -5.27
C SER A 454 22.58 -18.30 -3.80
N VAL A 455 21.48 -17.90 -3.19
CA VAL A 455 21.28 -18.03 -1.74
C VAL A 455 20.03 -18.84 -1.45
N VAL A 456 20.14 -19.79 -0.55
CA VAL A 456 19.00 -20.45 0.12
C VAL A 456 19.05 -19.99 1.57
N PHE A 457 18.15 -19.07 1.94
CA PHE A 457 17.98 -18.62 3.33
C PHE A 457 17.20 -19.65 4.14
N GLN A 458 17.35 -19.63 5.46
CA GLN A 458 16.63 -20.50 6.39
C GLN A 458 15.10 -20.30 6.29
N ASP A 459 14.67 -19.06 6.12
CA ASP A 459 13.28 -18.59 6.04
C ASP A 459 12.82 -18.33 4.58
N PHE A 460 13.35 -19.12 3.64
CA PHE A 460 12.97 -19.00 2.24
C PHE A 460 11.45 -19.16 2.04
N GLN A 461 10.90 -18.45 1.06
CA GLN A 461 9.48 -18.55 0.71
C GLN A 461 9.31 -19.04 -0.74
N LEU A 462 8.36 -19.92 -0.94
CA LEU A 462 7.80 -20.25 -2.24
C LEU A 462 6.50 -19.45 -2.41
N ILE A 463 6.22 -19.06 -3.63
CA ILE A 463 5.02 -18.28 -3.94
C ILE A 463 3.96 -19.15 -4.63
N CYS A 464 2.69 -18.78 -4.52
CA CYS A 464 1.60 -19.45 -5.21
C CYS A 464 1.69 -19.18 -6.73
N GLN A 465 2.61 -19.89 -7.40
CA GLN A 465 2.94 -19.83 -8.82
C GLN A 465 3.32 -21.24 -9.31
N PRO A 466 3.40 -21.47 -10.64
CA PRO A 466 3.89 -22.74 -11.17
C PRO A 466 5.26 -23.12 -10.62
N LEU A 467 5.49 -24.42 -10.42
CA LEU A 467 6.75 -24.96 -9.93
C LEU A 467 7.96 -24.43 -10.73
N GLY A 468 7.86 -24.44 -12.06
CA GLY A 468 8.93 -23.95 -12.92
C GLY A 468 9.24 -22.46 -12.71
N ALA A 469 8.21 -21.63 -12.50
CA ALA A 469 8.36 -20.21 -12.20
C ALA A 469 8.99 -19.98 -10.81
N ASN A 470 8.64 -20.80 -9.82
CA ASN A 470 9.27 -20.77 -8.49
C ASN A 470 10.76 -21.07 -8.53
N VAL A 471 11.18 -22.04 -9.35
CA VAL A 471 12.61 -22.37 -9.52
C VAL A 471 13.34 -21.28 -10.30
N ALA A 472 12.75 -20.80 -11.39
CA ALA A 472 13.40 -19.83 -12.26
C ALA A 472 13.41 -18.39 -11.71
N GLY A 473 12.47 -18.06 -10.81
CA GLY A 473 12.21 -16.67 -10.39
C GLY A 473 11.65 -15.81 -11.52
N SER A 474 11.08 -16.41 -12.57
CA SER A 474 10.55 -15.74 -13.77
C SER A 474 9.49 -16.60 -14.42
N LEU A 475 8.52 -15.96 -15.11
CA LEU A 475 7.52 -16.67 -15.93
C LEU A 475 8.11 -17.18 -17.26
N ASN A 476 9.18 -16.54 -17.74
CA ASN A 476 9.91 -16.95 -18.94
C ASN A 476 11.20 -17.65 -18.54
N TYR A 477 11.29 -18.96 -18.76
CA TYR A 477 12.44 -19.75 -18.33
C TYR A 477 12.75 -20.91 -19.28
N ASP A 478 13.98 -21.39 -19.21
CA ASP A 478 14.42 -22.61 -19.89
C ASP A 478 13.91 -23.84 -19.15
N ARG A 479 12.94 -24.53 -19.74
CA ARG A 479 12.28 -25.70 -19.11
C ARG A 479 13.25 -26.86 -18.85
N GLN A 480 14.21 -27.10 -19.74
CA GLN A 480 15.17 -28.19 -19.58
C GLN A 480 16.11 -27.92 -18.42
N ARG A 481 16.62 -26.68 -18.32
CA ARG A 481 17.49 -26.27 -17.20
C ARG A 481 16.75 -26.30 -15.85
N VAL A 482 15.47 -25.91 -15.81
CA VAL A 482 14.65 -25.99 -14.59
C VAL A 482 14.46 -27.45 -14.18
N GLN A 483 14.13 -28.32 -15.14
CA GLN A 483 13.96 -29.75 -14.89
C GLN A 483 15.25 -30.37 -14.35
N GLN A 484 16.39 -30.07 -14.98
CA GLN A 484 17.69 -30.55 -14.52
C GLN A 484 18.01 -30.07 -13.10
N ALA A 485 17.79 -28.78 -12.80
CA ALA A 485 18.01 -28.22 -11.46
C ALA A 485 17.14 -28.90 -10.39
N LEU A 486 15.91 -29.28 -10.71
CA LEU A 486 15.02 -30.05 -9.82
C LEU A 486 15.53 -31.48 -9.59
N VAL A 487 16.01 -32.14 -10.63
CA VAL A 487 16.62 -33.48 -10.54
C VAL A 487 17.90 -33.43 -9.69
N ASP A 488 18.75 -32.45 -9.94
CA ASP A 488 20.00 -32.25 -9.18
C ASP A 488 19.72 -31.94 -7.70
N ALA A 489 18.66 -31.21 -7.40
CA ALA A 489 18.20 -30.96 -6.04
C ALA A 489 17.47 -32.14 -5.37
N GLY A 490 17.34 -33.31 -6.03
CA GLY A 490 16.69 -34.48 -5.50
C GLY A 490 15.15 -34.39 -5.49
N PHE A 491 14.56 -33.58 -6.37
CA PHE A 491 13.10 -33.46 -6.53
C PHE A 491 12.55 -34.24 -7.73
N GLY A 492 13.40 -34.99 -8.45
CA GLY A 492 13.06 -35.66 -9.71
C GLY A 492 11.91 -36.66 -9.59
N ASP A 493 11.92 -37.53 -8.58
CA ASP A 493 10.88 -38.53 -8.35
C ASP A 493 9.52 -37.88 -8.07
N ARG A 494 9.50 -36.82 -7.27
CA ARG A 494 8.29 -36.07 -6.99
C ARG A 494 7.78 -35.33 -8.22
N LEU A 495 8.66 -34.75 -9.02
CA LEU A 495 8.31 -34.10 -10.30
C LEU A 495 7.63 -35.09 -11.24
N ALA A 496 8.12 -36.33 -11.31
CA ALA A 496 7.53 -37.37 -12.17
C ALA A 496 6.09 -37.76 -11.77
N THR A 497 5.71 -37.55 -10.51
CA THR A 497 4.34 -37.80 -10.02
C THR A 497 3.38 -36.62 -10.21
N MET A 498 3.87 -35.47 -10.64
CA MET A 498 3.05 -34.26 -10.86
C MET A 498 2.46 -34.28 -12.27
N GLU A 499 1.13 -34.38 -12.40
CA GLU A 499 0.44 -34.47 -13.70
C GLU A 499 0.77 -33.30 -14.65
N LYS A 500 0.91 -32.09 -14.14
CA LYS A 500 1.22 -30.88 -14.91
C LYS A 500 2.73 -30.57 -14.96
N GLY A 501 3.57 -31.42 -14.36
CA GLY A 501 5.02 -31.24 -14.33
C GLY A 501 5.43 -29.85 -13.83
N LEU A 502 6.22 -29.10 -14.60
CA LEU A 502 6.67 -27.76 -14.25
C LEU A 502 5.56 -26.71 -14.17
N ASP A 503 4.41 -26.97 -14.78
CA ASP A 503 3.25 -26.07 -14.77
C ASP A 503 2.31 -26.33 -13.57
N THR A 504 2.68 -27.25 -12.67
CA THR A 504 1.94 -27.52 -11.43
C THR A 504 1.97 -26.29 -10.54
N MET A 505 0.80 -25.76 -10.20
CA MET A 505 0.66 -24.66 -9.24
C MET A 505 1.02 -25.13 -7.85
N LEU A 506 1.87 -24.38 -7.15
CA LEU A 506 2.14 -24.61 -5.73
C LEU A 506 1.11 -23.85 -4.90
N TYR A 507 0.68 -24.49 -3.82
CA TYR A 507 -0.32 -23.97 -2.87
C TYR A 507 -1.72 -23.74 -3.47
N LYS A 508 -2.73 -23.67 -2.61
CA LYS A 508 -4.14 -23.54 -3.00
C LYS A 508 -4.71 -22.13 -2.86
N ASP A 509 -3.86 -21.15 -2.53
CA ASP A 509 -4.31 -19.77 -2.29
C ASP A 509 -4.97 -19.10 -3.51
N LEU A 510 -4.53 -19.45 -4.72
CA LEU A 510 -5.06 -18.88 -5.96
C LEU A 510 -5.89 -19.87 -6.79
N THR A 511 -5.65 -21.17 -6.67
CA THR A 511 -6.32 -22.21 -7.46
C THR A 511 -6.66 -23.41 -6.60
N GLN A 512 -7.80 -24.05 -6.85
CA GLN A 512 -8.22 -25.24 -6.10
C GLN A 512 -7.38 -26.49 -6.41
N ASP A 513 -6.76 -26.56 -7.58
CA ASP A 513 -5.91 -27.64 -8.06
C ASP A 513 -4.42 -27.47 -7.72
N GLY A 514 -4.10 -26.48 -6.89
CA GLY A 514 -2.74 -26.26 -6.37
C GLY A 514 -2.29 -27.43 -5.49
N VAL A 515 -0.98 -27.72 -5.54
CA VAL A 515 -0.35 -28.83 -4.80
C VAL A 515 0.38 -28.27 -3.58
N GLU A 516 0.04 -28.81 -2.41
CA GLU A 516 0.81 -28.56 -1.19
C GLU A 516 2.11 -29.35 -1.22
N VAL A 517 3.19 -28.71 -0.78
CA VAL A 517 4.51 -29.31 -0.67
C VAL A 517 4.93 -29.42 0.79
N SER A 518 5.55 -30.51 1.15
CA SER A 518 6.14 -30.68 2.48
C SER A 518 7.33 -29.75 2.69
N GLY A 519 7.73 -29.48 3.93
CA GLY A 519 8.91 -28.64 4.23
C GLY A 519 10.19 -29.14 3.54
N GLY A 520 10.41 -30.45 3.48
CA GLY A 520 11.54 -31.04 2.77
C GLY A 520 11.45 -30.89 1.24
N GLU A 521 10.26 -31.01 0.66
CA GLU A 521 10.02 -30.73 -0.76
C GLU A 521 10.23 -29.25 -1.09
N ALA A 522 9.72 -28.35 -0.26
CA ALA A 522 9.93 -26.90 -0.42
C ALA A 522 11.42 -26.54 -0.37
N GLN A 523 12.18 -27.20 0.52
CA GLN A 523 13.63 -27.01 0.62
C GLN A 523 14.38 -27.48 -0.64
N LYS A 524 14.00 -28.64 -1.20
CA LYS A 524 14.55 -29.12 -2.49
C LYS A 524 14.25 -28.15 -3.63
N ILE A 525 13.06 -27.54 -3.66
CA ILE A 525 12.71 -26.52 -4.66
C ILE A 525 13.57 -25.24 -4.48
N ALA A 526 13.80 -24.81 -3.23
CA ALA A 526 14.67 -23.67 -2.94
C ALA A 526 16.13 -23.92 -3.36
N ILE A 527 16.63 -25.14 -3.15
CA ILE A 527 17.94 -25.59 -3.65
C ILE A 527 17.97 -25.56 -5.19
N ALA A 528 16.94 -26.12 -5.86
CA ALA A 528 16.84 -26.08 -7.32
C ALA A 528 16.85 -24.63 -7.87
N ARG A 529 16.22 -23.67 -7.17
CA ARG A 529 16.29 -22.24 -7.48
C ARG A 529 17.72 -21.72 -7.46
N ALA A 530 18.50 -22.06 -6.45
CA ALA A 530 19.90 -21.66 -6.36
C ALA A 530 20.75 -22.28 -7.46
N LEU A 531 20.51 -23.55 -7.82
CA LEU A 531 21.19 -24.25 -8.91
C LEU A 531 20.85 -23.67 -10.28
N TYR A 532 19.57 -23.37 -10.53
CA TYR A 532 19.14 -22.76 -11.79
C TYR A 532 19.78 -21.38 -12.01
N LYS A 533 19.90 -20.56 -10.96
CA LYS A 533 20.57 -19.25 -11.02
C LYS A 533 22.04 -19.39 -11.42
N ASN A 534 22.70 -20.47 -11.03
CA ASN A 534 24.05 -20.85 -11.42
C ASN A 534 25.11 -19.76 -11.16
N ALA A 535 25.02 -19.07 -10.03
CA ALA A 535 25.95 -18.03 -9.64
C ALA A 535 27.33 -18.59 -9.19
N PRO A 536 28.41 -17.79 -9.24
CA PRO A 536 29.74 -18.17 -8.74
C PRO A 536 29.78 -18.54 -7.26
N PHE A 537 28.94 -17.86 -6.45
CA PHE A 537 28.79 -18.14 -5.02
C PHE A 537 27.46 -18.81 -4.76
N ILE A 538 27.50 -19.95 -4.07
CA ILE A 538 26.32 -20.63 -3.53
C ILE A 538 26.36 -20.51 -2.02
N ILE A 539 25.32 -19.97 -1.42
CA ILE A 539 25.17 -19.80 0.02
C ILE A 539 23.97 -20.62 0.47
N LEU A 540 24.18 -21.47 1.46
CA LEU A 540 23.17 -22.37 1.99
C LEU A 540 23.07 -22.16 3.50
N ASP A 541 21.99 -21.52 3.94
CA ASP A 541 21.70 -21.28 5.36
C ASP A 541 20.79 -22.41 5.87
N GLU A 542 21.37 -23.37 6.59
CA GLU A 542 20.71 -24.55 7.13
C GLU A 542 19.91 -25.37 6.09
N PRO A 543 20.53 -25.74 4.95
CA PRO A 543 19.83 -26.30 3.80
C PRO A 543 19.22 -27.70 4.04
N THR A 544 19.41 -28.30 5.19
CA THR A 544 18.96 -29.65 5.51
C THR A 544 18.09 -29.72 6.78
N ALA A 545 17.65 -28.57 7.31
CA ALA A 545 16.90 -28.50 8.56
C ALA A 545 15.58 -29.30 8.53
N ALA A 546 14.91 -29.34 7.36
CA ALA A 546 13.65 -30.07 7.16
C ALA A 546 13.80 -31.43 6.46
N LEU A 547 15.04 -31.90 6.25
CA LEU A 547 15.32 -33.15 5.55
C LEU A 547 15.61 -34.29 6.55
N ASP A 548 15.22 -35.49 6.16
CA ASP A 548 15.66 -36.69 6.85
C ASP A 548 17.16 -37.00 6.59
N PRO A 549 17.82 -37.81 7.43
CA PRO A 549 19.26 -38.06 7.31
C PRO A 549 19.70 -38.68 5.97
N ILE A 550 18.82 -39.45 5.30
CA ILE A 550 19.12 -40.08 4.02
C ILE A 550 19.10 -39.06 2.91
N ALA A 551 18.02 -38.25 2.84
CA ALA A 551 17.90 -37.15 1.90
C ALA A 551 19.01 -36.11 2.09
N GLU A 552 19.40 -35.85 3.33
CA GLU A 552 20.55 -34.99 3.64
C GLU A 552 21.85 -35.55 3.05
N ALA A 553 22.15 -36.81 3.26
CA ALA A 553 23.37 -37.45 2.73
C ALA A 553 23.38 -37.46 1.19
N GLU A 554 22.25 -37.71 0.54
CA GLU A 554 22.11 -37.64 -0.92
C GLU A 554 22.37 -36.26 -1.48
N ILE A 555 21.88 -35.20 -0.82
CA ILE A 555 22.10 -33.83 -1.22
C ILE A 555 23.57 -33.46 -1.05
N TYR A 556 24.21 -33.80 0.07
CA TYR A 556 25.63 -33.53 0.26
C TYR A 556 26.50 -34.26 -0.77
N ALA A 557 26.20 -35.54 -1.11
CA ALA A 557 26.92 -36.27 -2.15
C ALA A 557 26.81 -35.58 -3.53
N LYS A 558 25.63 -35.06 -3.87
CA LYS A 558 25.42 -34.29 -5.12
C LYS A 558 26.07 -32.92 -5.08
N PHE A 559 26.16 -32.28 -3.92
CA PHE A 559 26.79 -30.98 -3.77
C PHE A 559 28.29 -31.00 -4.15
N ASP A 560 29.00 -32.08 -3.95
CA ASP A 560 30.38 -32.20 -4.39
C ASP A 560 30.51 -32.06 -5.92
N ASP A 561 29.55 -32.59 -6.67
CA ASP A 561 29.51 -32.43 -8.13
C ASP A 561 29.04 -31.02 -8.56
N ILE A 562 28.08 -30.45 -7.85
CA ILE A 562 27.52 -29.11 -8.12
C ILE A 562 28.49 -28.00 -7.74
N ALA A 563 29.30 -28.22 -6.69
CA ALA A 563 30.27 -27.26 -6.17
C ALA A 563 31.55 -27.16 -7.02
N LYS A 564 31.76 -28.06 -8.00
CA LYS A 564 32.98 -28.05 -8.84
C LYS A 564 33.15 -26.69 -9.52
N GLY A 565 34.19 -25.97 -9.12
CA GLY A 565 34.55 -24.65 -9.68
C GLY A 565 33.74 -23.46 -9.11
N LYS A 566 32.98 -23.66 -8.03
CA LYS A 566 32.21 -22.60 -7.35
C LYS A 566 32.63 -22.48 -5.89
N THR A 567 32.36 -21.33 -5.31
CA THR A 567 32.48 -21.14 -3.86
C THR A 567 31.17 -21.52 -3.20
N VAL A 568 31.24 -22.36 -2.18
CA VAL A 568 30.07 -22.77 -1.42
C VAL A 568 30.25 -22.40 0.05
N LEU A 569 29.32 -21.60 0.57
CA LEU A 569 29.22 -21.28 1.99
C LEU A 569 28.09 -22.09 2.60
N TYR A 570 28.42 -22.85 3.62
CA TYR A 570 27.44 -23.63 4.40
C TYR A 570 27.30 -23.03 5.80
N ILE A 571 26.12 -22.65 6.17
CA ILE A 571 25.80 -22.54 7.59
C ILE A 571 25.14 -23.84 8.01
N SER A 572 25.69 -24.50 9.00
CA SER A 572 25.11 -25.72 9.54
C SER A 572 25.20 -25.76 11.07
N HIS A 573 24.10 -26.19 11.67
CA HIS A 573 24.08 -26.60 13.07
C HIS A 573 24.53 -28.07 13.25
N ARG A 574 24.60 -28.85 12.14
CA ARG A 574 25.07 -30.24 12.13
C ARG A 574 26.54 -30.26 11.72
N LEU A 575 27.43 -30.42 12.70
CA LEU A 575 28.87 -30.40 12.46
C LEU A 575 29.36 -31.58 11.60
N SER A 576 28.55 -32.65 11.48
CA SER A 576 28.85 -33.78 10.59
C SER A 576 29.06 -33.36 9.14
N SER A 577 28.33 -32.34 8.67
CA SER A 577 28.47 -31.78 7.32
C SER A 577 29.73 -30.94 7.12
N CYS A 578 30.33 -30.43 8.20
CA CYS A 578 31.55 -29.61 8.13
C CYS A 578 32.79 -30.40 7.72
N LYS A 579 32.76 -31.75 7.84
CA LYS A 579 33.85 -32.62 7.40
C LYS A 579 34.14 -32.52 5.89
N PHE A 580 33.14 -32.17 5.11
CA PHE A 580 33.25 -32.05 3.65
C PHE A 580 33.71 -30.66 3.22
N CYS A 581 33.91 -29.73 4.15
CA CYS A 581 34.34 -28.37 3.85
C CYS A 581 35.86 -28.24 3.93
N ASP A 582 36.41 -27.41 3.06
CA ASP A 582 37.86 -27.16 2.99
C ASP A 582 38.32 -26.28 4.14
N GLU A 583 37.41 -25.43 4.65
CA GLU A 583 37.69 -24.48 5.72
C GLU A 583 36.44 -24.28 6.59
N ILE A 584 36.63 -24.03 7.87
CA ILE A 584 35.58 -23.82 8.86
C ILE A 584 35.86 -22.52 9.61
N ALA A 585 34.86 -21.64 9.72
CA ALA A 585 34.88 -20.45 10.56
C ALA A 585 33.89 -20.61 11.72
N VAL A 586 34.39 -20.42 12.93
CA VAL A 586 33.61 -20.55 14.18
C VAL A 586 33.21 -19.19 14.69
N PHE A 587 31.91 -18.96 14.78
CA PHE A 587 31.32 -17.73 15.29
C PHE A 587 30.90 -17.86 16.75
N ALA A 588 31.24 -16.87 17.56
CA ALA A 588 30.72 -16.69 18.91
C ALA A 588 30.58 -15.21 19.23
N ASN A 589 29.51 -14.83 19.90
CA ASN A 589 29.25 -13.46 20.34
C ASN A 589 29.45 -12.37 19.25
N GLY A 590 29.02 -12.68 18.02
CA GLY A 590 29.12 -11.75 16.90
C GLY A 590 30.51 -11.63 16.27
N SER A 591 31.47 -12.48 16.62
CA SER A 591 32.84 -12.43 16.11
C SER A 591 33.30 -13.82 15.64
N VAL A 592 34.30 -13.84 14.72
CA VAL A 592 34.99 -15.07 14.33
C VAL A 592 36.08 -15.35 15.36
N ILE A 593 36.00 -16.47 16.05
CA ILE A 593 36.92 -16.84 17.13
C ILE A 593 37.93 -17.91 16.72
N GLN A 594 37.60 -18.76 15.73
CA GLN A 594 38.50 -19.79 15.20
C GLN A 594 38.26 -19.93 13.69
N GLN A 595 39.32 -20.21 12.92
CA GLN A 595 39.28 -20.50 11.50
C GLN A 595 40.34 -21.53 11.14
N GLY A 596 40.00 -22.58 10.40
CA GLY A 596 40.94 -23.63 10.02
C GLY A 596 40.23 -24.85 9.40
N THR A 597 41.00 -25.92 9.18
CA THR A 597 40.43 -27.19 8.72
C THR A 597 39.75 -27.96 9.86
N HIS A 598 38.91 -28.91 9.51
CA HIS A 598 38.26 -29.79 10.50
C HIS A 598 39.28 -30.45 11.46
N GLN A 599 40.42 -30.89 10.91
CA GLN A 599 41.44 -31.57 11.70
C GLN A 599 42.16 -30.63 12.66
N ASP A 600 42.53 -29.42 12.16
CA ASP A 600 43.21 -28.39 12.96
C ASP A 600 42.35 -27.94 14.14
N LEU A 601 41.05 -27.71 13.86
CA LEU A 601 40.12 -27.24 14.88
C LEU A 601 39.73 -28.30 15.92
N LEU A 602 39.78 -29.59 15.56
CA LEU A 602 39.59 -30.67 16.52
C LEU A 602 40.81 -30.92 17.38
N ALA A 603 42.03 -30.70 16.86
CA ALA A 603 43.26 -30.82 17.60
C ALA A 603 43.39 -29.83 18.77
N ASP A 604 42.67 -28.68 18.68
CA ASP A 604 42.51 -27.73 19.79
C ASP A 604 41.36 -28.22 20.70
N GLU A 605 41.67 -29.06 21.67
CA GLU A 605 40.69 -29.63 22.61
C GLU A 605 39.99 -28.56 23.45
N THR A 606 40.62 -27.41 23.66
CA THR A 606 40.05 -26.27 24.41
C THR A 606 39.22 -25.35 23.54
N GLY A 607 39.31 -25.51 22.24
CA GLY A 607 38.64 -24.70 21.25
C GLY A 607 37.13 -24.90 21.24
N LYS A 608 36.43 -23.84 20.86
CA LYS A 608 34.94 -23.87 20.79
C LYS A 608 34.44 -24.90 19.77
N TYR A 609 35.17 -25.11 18.66
CA TYR A 609 34.82 -26.13 17.67
C TYR A 609 34.81 -27.55 18.25
N SER A 610 35.88 -27.91 18.97
CA SER A 610 36.00 -29.21 19.63
C SER A 610 34.88 -29.42 20.66
N GLN A 611 34.56 -28.38 21.46
CA GLN A 611 33.45 -28.42 22.42
C GLN A 611 32.12 -28.69 21.72
N LEU A 612 31.79 -27.98 20.63
CA LEU A 612 30.55 -28.16 19.88
C LEU A 612 30.48 -29.53 19.23
N TRP A 613 31.62 -29.99 18.66
CA TRP A 613 31.73 -31.30 18.05
C TRP A 613 31.46 -32.44 19.06
N ASN A 614 32.13 -32.41 20.21
CA ASN A 614 32.00 -33.39 21.26
C ASN A 614 30.58 -33.41 21.85
N ALA A 615 29.97 -32.22 22.02
CA ALA A 615 28.58 -32.12 22.46
C ALA A 615 27.60 -32.82 21.49
N GLN A 616 27.80 -32.68 20.19
CA GLN A 616 26.98 -33.39 19.18
C GLN A 616 27.31 -34.85 19.07
N ALA A 617 28.57 -35.23 19.13
CA ALA A 617 29.01 -36.62 19.02
C ALA A 617 28.47 -37.50 20.18
N GLN A 618 28.33 -36.94 21.38
CA GLN A 618 27.78 -37.67 22.54
C GLN A 618 26.35 -38.20 22.27
N TYR A 619 25.52 -37.51 21.50
CA TYR A 619 24.18 -37.95 21.16
C TYR A 619 24.17 -39.13 20.17
N TYR A 620 25.26 -39.36 19.41
CA TYR A 620 25.35 -40.46 18.45
C TYR A 620 26.11 -41.69 19.01
N VAL A 621 26.90 -41.50 20.07
CA VAL A 621 27.71 -42.57 20.68
C VAL A 621 26.99 -43.28 21.84
N GLN A 622 26.02 -42.63 22.47
CA GLN A 622 25.19 -43.18 23.55
C GLN A 622 23.88 -43.81 23.03
N ALA A 623 23.93 -44.69 22.06
CA ALA A 623 22.88 -45.70 21.95
C ALA A 623 23.24 -46.84 22.95
N PRO A 624 22.46 -47.06 23.99
CA PRO A 624 22.73 -48.17 24.88
C PRO A 624 22.53 -49.46 24.09
N SER A 625 23.56 -50.29 24.08
CA SER A 625 23.40 -51.73 23.86
C SER A 625 22.47 -52.28 24.96
N ALA A 626 21.19 -52.46 24.60
CA ALA A 626 20.26 -53.28 25.38
C ALA A 626 20.20 -54.68 24.79
#